data_b7ee638120c6c266acc1ab2f97d535fb
#
_entry.id   b7ee638120c6c266acc1ab2f97d535fb
#
_cell.length_a   1.000
_cell.length_b   1.000
_cell.length_c   1.000
_cell.angle_alpha   90.00
_cell.angle_beta   90.00
_cell.angle_gamma   90.00
#
_symmetry.space_group_name_H-M   'P 1'
#
loop_
_entity.id
_entity.type
_entity.pdbx_description
1 polymer ?
#
loop_
_entity_poly.entity_id
_entity_poly.type
_entity_poly.pdbx_seq_one_letter_code
_entity_poly.pdbx_strand_id
1 'polypeptide(L)'
;MTTVGIYIDGPNMERGLWNSGDIPILERIGTLFVEYGSTLGQVVEGRVFVDEDTVWKTDRTRENYQRHGFILVESKSFRYIDPKTKRVVFGKSLTDPSMHCAIVDRLHDEDCPDIFIVATGDKDITIVLDYIYEHGKNASVIGEANSLSNYLVSKCDALGFGCHILQLVNRSMKAKKAGKVPSVESSALELRVTDAEGQPVSMEHYKKERDLRSDKLNPNNIAYWRSRGYSERPPDWERRTRKKRKR
;
A
#
# COMPACT_ATOMS: atom_id res chain seq x y z
N MET A 1 17.33 -5.56 10.32
CA MET A 1 17.11 -5.22 8.88
C MET A 1 15.64 -4.93 8.74
N THR A 2 15.23 -3.85 8.07
CA THR A 2 13.81 -3.51 7.88
C THR A 2 13.14 -4.51 6.96
N THR A 3 12.00 -5.07 7.36
CA THR A 3 11.23 -6.05 6.61
C THR A 3 9.97 -5.43 6.01
N VAL A 4 9.55 -5.92 4.84
CA VAL A 4 8.44 -5.37 4.05
C VAL A 4 7.47 -6.49 3.68
N GLY A 5 6.18 -6.29 3.98
CA GLY A 5 5.07 -7.11 3.50
C GLY A 5 4.26 -6.35 2.45
N ILE A 6 3.82 -7.03 1.40
CA ILE A 6 3.05 -6.43 0.29
C ILE A 6 1.67 -7.07 0.21
N TYR A 7 0.62 -6.24 0.26
CA TYR A 7 -0.79 -6.66 0.28
C TYR A 7 -1.55 -5.91 -0.81
N ILE A 8 -2.06 -6.63 -1.79
CA ILE A 8 -2.65 -6.05 -3.01
C ILE A 8 -4.12 -6.44 -3.12
N ASP A 9 -4.99 -5.44 -3.18
CA ASP A 9 -6.37 -5.61 -3.63
C ASP A 9 -6.37 -5.78 -5.15
N GLY A 10 -6.36 -7.04 -5.60
CA GLY A 10 -6.28 -7.38 -7.02
C GLY A 10 -7.37 -6.73 -7.86
N PRO A 11 -8.67 -6.94 -7.54
CA PRO A 11 -9.77 -6.36 -8.31
C PRO A 11 -9.74 -4.83 -8.40
N ASN A 12 -9.36 -4.13 -7.33
CA ASN A 12 -9.27 -2.67 -7.32
C ASN A 12 -8.16 -2.19 -8.25
N MET A 13 -6.95 -2.72 -8.07
CA MET A 13 -5.78 -2.33 -8.86
C MET A 13 -5.93 -2.74 -10.33
N GLU A 14 -6.39 -3.96 -10.61
CA GLU A 14 -6.56 -4.46 -11.97
C GLU A 14 -7.61 -3.67 -12.74
N ARG A 15 -8.75 -3.38 -12.11
CA ARG A 15 -9.82 -2.59 -12.73
C ARG A 15 -9.38 -1.15 -13.00
N GLY A 16 -8.70 -0.53 -12.03
CA GLY A 16 -8.19 0.83 -12.16
C GLY A 16 -7.23 0.96 -13.34
N LEU A 17 -6.18 0.14 -13.37
CA LEU A 17 -5.16 0.16 -14.42
C LEU A 17 -5.71 -0.23 -15.80
N TRP A 18 -6.63 -1.20 -15.84
CA TRP A 18 -7.31 -1.56 -17.10
C TRP A 18 -8.11 -0.39 -17.65
N ASN A 19 -8.93 0.27 -16.84
CA ASN A 19 -9.76 1.38 -17.24
C ASN A 19 -8.96 2.62 -17.66
N SER A 20 -7.78 2.81 -17.05
CA SER A 20 -6.84 3.87 -17.44
C SER A 20 -6.06 3.56 -18.72
N GLY A 21 -6.12 2.32 -19.20
CA GLY A 21 -5.33 1.87 -20.35
C GLY A 21 -3.86 1.59 -20.01
N ASP A 22 -3.52 1.51 -18.74
CA ASP A 22 -2.15 1.26 -18.24
C ASP A 22 -1.80 -0.22 -18.25
N ILE A 23 -2.07 -0.90 -19.37
CA ILE A 23 -1.83 -2.34 -19.56
C ILE A 23 -0.35 -2.73 -19.29
N PRO A 24 0.66 -1.96 -19.74
CA PRO A 24 2.05 -2.29 -19.46
C PRO A 24 2.40 -2.29 -17.97
N ILE A 25 1.72 -1.45 -17.15
CA ILE A 25 1.85 -1.49 -15.69
C ILE A 25 1.21 -2.77 -15.16
N LEU A 26 -0.02 -3.04 -15.60
CA LEU A 26 -0.78 -4.20 -15.14
C LEU A 26 -0.03 -5.52 -15.39
N GLU A 27 0.60 -5.69 -16.56
CA GLU A 27 1.37 -6.88 -16.90
C GLU A 27 2.69 -7.04 -16.12
N ARG A 28 3.15 -5.99 -15.44
CA ARG A 28 4.38 -5.95 -14.63
C ARG A 28 4.15 -5.59 -13.18
N ILE A 29 2.92 -5.61 -12.73
CA ILE A 29 2.53 -5.06 -11.44
C ILE A 29 3.25 -5.71 -10.26
N GLY A 30 3.40 -7.03 -10.25
CA GLY A 30 4.16 -7.76 -9.22
C GLY A 30 5.64 -7.36 -9.20
N THR A 31 6.27 -7.21 -10.39
CA THR A 31 7.65 -6.72 -10.52
C THR A 31 7.78 -5.34 -9.87
N LEU A 32 6.89 -4.41 -10.21
CA LEU A 32 6.93 -3.03 -9.71
C LEU A 32 6.79 -2.96 -8.19
N PHE A 33 5.90 -3.77 -7.60
CA PHE A 33 5.74 -3.82 -6.16
C PHE A 33 6.95 -4.39 -5.44
N VAL A 34 7.59 -5.43 -5.99
CA VAL A 34 8.82 -5.98 -5.42
C VAL A 34 9.99 -5.01 -5.57
N GLU A 35 10.15 -4.38 -6.72
CA GLU A 35 11.17 -3.34 -6.94
C GLU A 35 10.99 -2.19 -5.93
N TYR A 36 9.77 -1.67 -5.78
CA TYR A 36 9.47 -0.63 -4.82
C TYR A 36 9.70 -1.10 -3.38
N GLY A 37 9.18 -2.27 -3.00
CA GLY A 37 9.37 -2.84 -1.66
C GLY A 37 10.85 -2.99 -1.32
N SER A 38 11.68 -3.41 -2.28
CA SER A 38 13.12 -3.57 -2.11
C SER A 38 13.85 -2.25 -1.85
N THR A 39 13.27 -1.11 -2.24
CA THR A 39 13.83 0.20 -1.88
C THR A 39 13.58 0.58 -0.42
N LEU A 40 12.56 -0.02 0.22
CA LEU A 40 12.18 0.24 1.61
C LEU A 40 12.81 -0.74 2.59
N GLY A 41 13.11 -1.97 2.14
CA GLY A 41 13.69 -3.01 2.98
C GLY A 41 13.70 -4.37 2.29
N GLN A 42 13.87 -5.44 3.06
CA GLN A 42 13.77 -6.80 2.58
C GLN A 42 12.31 -7.20 2.43
N VAL A 43 11.87 -7.50 1.21
CA VAL A 43 10.53 -8.06 0.97
C VAL A 43 10.50 -9.48 1.51
N VAL A 44 9.68 -9.74 2.51
CA VAL A 44 9.55 -11.03 3.18
C VAL A 44 8.28 -11.78 2.80
N GLU A 45 7.26 -11.05 2.34
CA GLU A 45 6.02 -11.66 1.87
C GLU A 45 5.28 -10.77 0.87
N GLY A 46 4.49 -11.39 0.01
CA GLY A 46 3.58 -10.71 -0.91
C GLY A 46 2.29 -11.50 -1.08
N ARG A 47 1.15 -10.84 -0.93
CA ARG A 47 -0.19 -11.43 -1.07
C ARG A 47 -1.04 -10.60 -2.00
N VAL A 48 -1.73 -11.26 -2.91
CA VAL A 48 -2.73 -10.65 -3.80
C VAL A 48 -4.07 -11.26 -3.50
N PHE A 49 -5.02 -10.43 -3.10
CA PHE A 49 -6.38 -10.85 -2.77
C PHE A 49 -7.24 -10.76 -4.02
N VAL A 50 -7.90 -11.84 -4.37
CA VAL A 50 -8.71 -11.96 -5.59
C VAL A 50 -10.02 -12.67 -5.28
N ASP A 51 -11.04 -12.48 -6.09
CA ASP A 51 -12.24 -13.30 -6.01
C ASP A 51 -11.99 -14.70 -6.57
N GLU A 52 -12.64 -15.71 -6.03
CA GLU A 52 -12.56 -17.11 -6.53
C GLU A 52 -12.91 -17.24 -8.02
N ASP A 53 -13.75 -16.33 -8.53
CA ASP A 53 -14.18 -16.26 -9.93
C ASP A 53 -13.42 -15.18 -10.72
N THR A 54 -12.26 -14.74 -10.25
CA THR A 54 -11.51 -13.67 -10.93
C THR A 54 -11.14 -14.08 -12.35
N VAL A 55 -11.68 -13.32 -13.30
CA VAL A 55 -11.23 -13.38 -14.70
C VAL A 55 -10.17 -12.31 -14.88
N TRP A 56 -8.93 -12.73 -14.98
CA TRP A 56 -7.80 -11.82 -15.16
C TRP A 56 -7.93 -11.06 -16.48
N LYS A 57 -7.65 -9.76 -16.45
CA LYS A 57 -7.68 -8.92 -17.66
C LYS A 57 -6.59 -9.31 -18.64
N THR A 58 -5.45 -9.76 -18.13
CA THR A 58 -4.40 -10.38 -18.93
C THR A 58 -3.82 -11.59 -18.19
N ASP A 59 -3.47 -12.66 -18.91
CA ASP A 59 -2.79 -13.82 -18.30
C ASP A 59 -1.42 -13.44 -17.71
N ARG A 60 -0.76 -12.48 -18.34
CA ARG A 60 0.55 -11.97 -17.91
C ARG A 60 0.53 -11.34 -16.52
N THR A 61 -0.60 -10.75 -16.10
CA THR A 61 -0.76 -10.20 -14.75
C THR A 61 -0.63 -11.28 -13.70
N ARG A 62 -1.37 -12.38 -13.86
CA ARG A 62 -1.31 -13.53 -12.96
C ARG A 62 0.09 -14.15 -12.94
N GLU A 63 0.65 -14.41 -14.13
CA GLU A 63 2.00 -14.97 -14.26
C GLU A 63 3.06 -14.09 -13.60
N ASN A 64 2.91 -12.76 -13.72
CA ASN A 64 3.84 -11.81 -13.10
C ASN A 64 3.80 -11.89 -11.58
N TYR A 65 2.63 -11.93 -10.96
CA TYR A 65 2.51 -12.14 -9.51
C TYR A 65 3.17 -13.46 -9.08
N GLN A 66 2.83 -14.57 -9.75
CA GLN A 66 3.36 -15.89 -9.41
C GLN A 66 4.88 -15.96 -9.56
N ARG A 67 5.44 -15.36 -10.62
CA ARG A 67 6.90 -15.30 -10.87
C ARG A 67 7.65 -14.60 -9.75
N HIS A 68 7.03 -13.62 -9.12
CA HIS A 68 7.61 -12.85 -8.00
C HIS A 68 7.23 -13.41 -6.62
N GLY A 69 6.67 -14.63 -6.58
CA GLY A 69 6.39 -15.34 -5.32
C GLY A 69 5.20 -14.80 -4.54
N PHE A 70 4.31 -14.02 -5.17
CA PHE A 70 3.08 -13.61 -4.52
C PHE A 70 2.13 -14.79 -4.30
N ILE A 71 1.56 -14.84 -3.09
CA ILE A 71 0.49 -15.77 -2.75
C ILE A 71 -0.83 -15.18 -3.25
N LEU A 72 -1.54 -15.91 -4.11
CA LEU A 72 -2.90 -15.54 -4.52
C LEU A 72 -3.88 -16.03 -3.44
N VAL A 73 -4.50 -15.10 -2.74
CA VAL A 73 -5.50 -15.38 -1.70
C VAL A 73 -6.88 -15.25 -2.32
N GLU A 74 -7.51 -16.39 -2.58
CA GLU A 74 -8.85 -16.43 -3.15
C GLU A 74 -9.91 -16.20 -2.08
N SER A 75 -10.74 -15.19 -2.29
CA SER A 75 -11.85 -14.81 -1.42
C SER A 75 -13.18 -15.20 -2.06
N LYS A 76 -14.10 -15.70 -1.26
CA LYS A 76 -15.44 -16.06 -1.75
C LYS A 76 -16.22 -14.81 -2.14
N SER A 77 -16.91 -14.90 -3.27
CA SER A 77 -17.91 -13.89 -3.65
C SER A 77 -19.23 -14.17 -2.95
N PHE A 78 -19.83 -13.14 -2.38
CA PHE A 78 -21.18 -13.27 -1.82
C PHE A 78 -22.19 -13.35 -2.95
N ARG A 79 -22.90 -14.49 -3.04
CA ARG A 79 -23.96 -14.71 -4.05
C ARG A 79 -25.28 -14.89 -3.32
N TYR A 80 -26.30 -14.23 -3.81
CA TYR A 80 -27.66 -14.44 -3.31
C TYR A 80 -28.66 -14.50 -4.47
N ILE A 81 -29.79 -15.13 -4.23
CA ILE A 81 -30.90 -15.18 -5.19
C ILE A 81 -31.80 -13.98 -4.91
N ASP A 82 -31.92 -13.07 -5.88
CA ASP A 82 -32.87 -11.98 -5.79
C ASP A 82 -34.30 -12.55 -5.69
N PRO A 83 -35.01 -12.28 -4.58
CA PRO A 83 -36.34 -12.84 -4.37
C PRO A 83 -37.36 -12.41 -5.42
N LYS A 84 -37.18 -11.27 -6.10
CA LYS A 84 -38.06 -10.74 -7.12
C LYS A 84 -37.78 -11.35 -8.49
N THR A 85 -36.51 -11.35 -8.90
CA THR A 85 -36.12 -11.79 -10.26
C THR A 85 -35.78 -13.27 -10.33
N LYS A 86 -35.60 -13.95 -9.16
CA LYS A 86 -35.13 -15.33 -9.06
C LYS A 86 -33.78 -15.58 -9.73
N ARG A 87 -33.02 -14.53 -9.99
CA ARG A 87 -31.68 -14.61 -10.59
C ARG A 87 -30.62 -14.60 -9.51
N VAL A 88 -29.53 -15.30 -9.79
CA VAL A 88 -28.32 -15.19 -8.96
C VAL A 88 -27.75 -13.79 -9.14
N VAL A 89 -27.63 -13.06 -8.05
CA VAL A 89 -27.01 -11.75 -8.01
C VAL A 89 -25.67 -11.90 -7.31
N PHE A 90 -24.62 -11.42 -7.96
CA PHE A 90 -23.31 -11.32 -7.34
C PHE A 90 -23.34 -10.14 -6.37
N GLY A 91 -23.12 -10.41 -5.12
CA GLY A 91 -23.00 -9.41 -4.08
C GLY A 91 -21.62 -8.76 -4.07
N LYS A 92 -21.32 -8.07 -2.97
CA LYS A 92 -19.99 -7.48 -2.77
C LYS A 92 -18.94 -8.60 -2.67
N SER A 93 -17.80 -8.40 -3.32
CA SER A 93 -16.60 -9.20 -3.12
C SER A 93 -16.18 -9.19 -1.64
N LEU A 94 -15.67 -10.29 -1.16
CA LEU A 94 -15.06 -10.39 0.16
C LEU A 94 -13.54 -10.17 0.15
N THR A 95 -12.99 -9.68 -0.96
CA THR A 95 -11.56 -9.43 -1.15
C THR A 95 -11.03 -8.43 -0.12
N ASP A 96 -11.71 -7.26 0.01
CA ASP A 96 -11.33 -6.23 0.99
C ASP A 96 -11.35 -6.75 2.43
N PRO A 97 -12.45 -7.36 2.95
CA PRO A 97 -12.45 -7.94 4.28
C PRO A 97 -11.35 -8.99 4.48
N SER A 98 -11.08 -9.83 3.47
CA SER A 98 -10.03 -10.85 3.54
C SER A 98 -8.65 -10.21 3.66
N MET A 99 -8.37 -9.16 2.89
CA MET A 99 -7.13 -8.40 2.99
C MET A 99 -7.01 -7.71 4.36
N HIS A 100 -8.07 -7.08 4.85
CA HIS A 100 -8.08 -6.42 6.15
C HIS A 100 -7.77 -7.40 7.28
N CYS A 101 -8.45 -8.54 7.32
CA CYS A 101 -8.20 -9.60 8.30
C CYS A 101 -6.75 -10.09 8.22
N ALA A 102 -6.26 -10.38 7.02
CA ALA A 102 -4.90 -10.88 6.84
C ALA A 102 -3.82 -9.90 7.34
N ILE A 103 -4.01 -8.59 7.14
CA ILE A 103 -3.08 -7.58 7.66
C ILE A 103 -3.18 -7.50 9.19
N VAL A 104 -4.41 -7.50 9.75
CA VAL A 104 -4.61 -7.43 11.20
C VAL A 104 -4.04 -8.67 11.89
N ASP A 105 -4.30 -9.86 11.37
CA ASP A 105 -3.73 -11.10 11.91
C ASP A 105 -2.21 -11.04 11.90
N ARG A 106 -1.62 -10.58 10.79
CA ARG A 106 -0.16 -10.50 10.62
C ARG A 106 0.50 -9.52 11.60
N LEU A 107 -0.21 -8.49 12.06
CA LEU A 107 0.28 -7.55 13.07
C LEU A 107 0.50 -8.19 14.44
N HIS A 108 -0.11 -9.34 14.70
CA HIS A 108 0.04 -10.08 15.96
C HIS A 108 1.16 -11.12 15.94
N ASP A 109 1.75 -11.39 14.76
CA ASP A 109 2.84 -12.34 14.64
C ASP A 109 4.17 -11.72 15.13
N GLU A 110 5.04 -12.55 15.74
CA GLU A 110 6.33 -12.10 16.26
C GLU A 110 7.26 -11.59 15.15
N ASP A 111 7.18 -12.18 13.96
CA ASP A 111 7.98 -11.85 12.77
C ASP A 111 7.24 -10.92 11.79
N CYS A 112 6.23 -10.17 12.28
CA CYS A 112 5.44 -9.29 11.42
C CYS A 112 6.31 -8.22 10.74
N PRO A 113 6.01 -7.86 9.46
CA PRO A 113 6.77 -6.85 8.73
C PRO A 113 6.86 -5.50 9.46
N ASP A 114 7.96 -4.78 9.27
CA ASP A 114 8.10 -3.41 9.79
C ASP A 114 7.36 -2.39 8.93
N ILE A 115 7.20 -2.68 7.64
CA ILE A 115 6.51 -1.83 6.67
C ILE A 115 5.49 -2.67 5.90
N PHE A 116 4.25 -2.17 5.85
CA PHE A 116 3.17 -2.74 5.07
C PHE A 116 2.95 -1.90 3.80
N ILE A 117 3.20 -2.48 2.63
CA ILE A 117 2.77 -1.89 1.35
C ILE A 117 1.35 -2.36 1.11
N VAL A 118 0.41 -1.42 1.04
CA VAL A 118 -1.01 -1.71 0.82
C VAL A 118 -1.44 -1.09 -0.49
N ALA A 119 -1.75 -1.95 -1.47
CA ALA A 119 -2.14 -1.51 -2.80
C ALA A 119 -3.66 -1.55 -2.95
N THR A 120 -4.29 -0.41 -2.78
CA THR A 120 -5.74 -0.20 -2.97
C THR A 120 -6.05 1.30 -3.07
N GLY A 121 -7.14 1.65 -3.74
CA GLY A 121 -7.69 3.02 -3.76
C GLY A 121 -8.87 3.21 -2.80
N ASP A 122 -9.35 2.13 -2.15
CA ASP A 122 -10.56 2.18 -1.32
C ASP A 122 -10.28 2.79 0.06
N LYS A 123 -11.15 3.71 0.46
CA LYS A 123 -11.09 4.37 1.77
C LYS A 123 -11.32 3.40 2.95
N ASP A 124 -11.97 2.27 2.73
CA ASP A 124 -12.33 1.34 3.81
C ASP A 124 -11.09 0.73 4.48
N ILE A 125 -9.92 0.73 3.80
CA ILE A 125 -8.62 0.33 4.37
C ILE A 125 -8.15 1.22 5.53
N THR A 126 -8.70 2.42 5.68
CA THR A 126 -8.24 3.39 6.68
C THR A 126 -8.31 2.87 8.11
N ILE A 127 -9.26 1.96 8.41
CA ILE A 127 -9.36 1.29 9.71
C ILE A 127 -8.11 0.44 9.97
N VAL A 128 -7.66 -0.30 8.94
CA VAL A 128 -6.46 -1.14 9.03
C VAL A 128 -5.20 -0.29 9.19
N LEU A 129 -5.15 0.87 8.54
CA LEU A 129 -4.03 1.81 8.71
C LEU A 129 -3.93 2.32 10.16
N ASP A 130 -5.05 2.52 10.85
CA ASP A 130 -5.03 2.85 12.28
C ASP A 130 -4.41 1.70 13.10
N TYR A 131 -4.78 0.45 12.83
CA TYR A 131 -4.20 -0.71 13.50
C TYR A 131 -2.68 -0.81 13.25
N ILE A 132 -2.24 -0.65 11.99
CA ILE A 132 -0.80 -0.63 11.66
C ILE A 132 -0.08 0.46 12.47
N TYR A 133 -0.69 1.65 12.54
CA TYR A 133 -0.16 2.77 13.32
C TYR A 133 -0.07 2.48 14.82
N GLU A 134 -1.13 1.92 15.41
CA GLU A 134 -1.20 1.60 16.83
C GLU A 134 -0.19 0.53 17.25
N HIS A 135 0.14 -0.41 16.34
CA HIS A 135 1.18 -1.41 16.52
C HIS A 135 2.61 -0.88 16.29
N GLY A 136 2.76 0.43 16.02
CA GLY A 136 4.06 1.06 15.81
C GLY A 136 4.73 0.68 14.49
N LYS A 137 3.99 0.10 13.56
CA LYS A 137 4.45 -0.27 12.21
C LYS A 137 4.24 0.87 11.23
N ASN A 138 4.90 0.77 10.07
CA ASN A 138 4.75 1.74 8.98
C ASN A 138 3.89 1.18 7.86
N ALA A 139 3.27 2.08 7.10
CA ALA A 139 2.59 1.71 5.86
C ALA A 139 2.98 2.62 4.69
N SER A 140 2.90 2.05 3.49
CA SER A 140 2.97 2.77 2.23
C SER A 140 1.76 2.35 1.40
N VAL A 141 0.84 3.27 1.17
CA VAL A 141 -0.36 3.01 0.37
C VAL A 141 -0.06 3.35 -1.09
N ILE A 142 -0.46 2.47 -1.99
CA ILE A 142 -0.30 2.67 -3.44
C ILE A 142 -1.66 2.48 -4.10
N GLY A 143 -2.14 3.50 -4.78
CA GLY A 143 -3.40 3.45 -5.53
C GLY A 143 -3.20 3.77 -7.01
N GLU A 144 -4.22 3.50 -7.82
CA GLU A 144 -4.30 4.00 -9.18
C GLU A 144 -4.95 5.39 -9.17
N ALA A 145 -4.53 6.27 -10.06
CA ALA A 145 -4.88 7.69 -10.04
C ALA A 145 -6.39 8.00 -9.95
N ASN A 146 -7.22 7.19 -10.63
CA ASN A 146 -8.67 7.41 -10.66
C ASN A 146 -9.43 6.68 -9.54
N SER A 147 -8.78 5.72 -8.86
CA SER A 147 -9.38 4.94 -7.78
C SER A 147 -8.99 5.42 -6.39
N LEU A 148 -7.90 6.17 -6.29
CA LEU A 148 -7.37 6.62 -5.00
C LEU A 148 -8.28 7.66 -4.35
N SER A 149 -8.87 7.32 -3.22
CA SER A 149 -9.77 8.19 -2.47
C SER A 149 -9.01 9.33 -1.79
N ASN A 150 -9.48 10.57 -1.94
CA ASN A 150 -8.93 11.73 -1.23
C ASN A 150 -8.98 11.57 0.30
N TYR A 151 -9.98 10.84 0.81
CA TYR A 151 -10.05 10.53 2.24
C TYR A 151 -8.89 9.62 2.67
N LEU A 152 -8.53 8.64 1.85
CA LEU A 152 -7.38 7.76 2.10
C LEU A 152 -6.06 8.53 2.09
N VAL A 153 -5.89 9.45 1.13
CA VAL A 153 -4.71 10.35 1.08
C VAL A 153 -4.60 11.15 2.37
N SER A 154 -5.67 11.86 2.77
CA SER A 154 -5.68 12.66 4.00
C SER A 154 -5.42 11.80 5.25
N LYS A 155 -5.88 10.55 5.26
CA LYS A 155 -5.63 9.63 6.36
C LYS A 155 -4.16 9.22 6.45
N CYS A 156 -3.54 8.91 5.31
CA CYS A 156 -2.11 8.62 5.25
C CYS A 156 -1.28 9.80 5.78
N ASP A 157 -1.58 11.02 5.34
CA ASP A 157 -0.91 12.24 5.83
C ASP A 157 -1.04 12.39 7.34
N ALA A 158 -2.26 12.22 7.88
CA ALA A 158 -2.51 12.32 9.33
C ALA A 158 -1.73 11.28 10.15
N LEU A 159 -1.47 10.10 9.59
CA LEU A 159 -0.71 9.03 10.21
C LEU A 159 0.80 9.12 9.92
N GLY A 160 1.24 9.98 9.00
CA GLY A 160 2.62 10.07 8.51
C GLY A 160 3.01 8.85 7.68
N PHE A 161 2.05 8.25 6.95
CA PHE A 161 2.27 7.15 6.03
C PHE A 161 2.51 7.66 4.61
N GLY A 162 3.30 6.93 3.80
CA GLY A 162 3.42 7.20 2.38
C GLY A 162 2.11 6.93 1.65
N CYS A 163 1.73 7.81 0.73
CA CYS A 163 0.61 7.58 -0.18
C CYS A 163 1.04 7.92 -1.60
N HIS A 164 0.91 6.97 -2.51
CA HIS A 164 1.54 7.04 -3.83
C HIS A 164 0.57 6.65 -4.94
N ILE A 165 0.78 7.22 -6.11
CA ILE A 165 0.01 6.90 -7.31
C ILE A 165 0.85 6.04 -8.25
N LEU A 166 0.30 4.90 -8.64
CA LEU A 166 0.87 4.05 -9.67
C LEU A 166 0.46 4.57 -11.05
N GLN A 167 1.41 5.11 -11.81
CA GLN A 167 1.16 5.66 -13.14
C GLN A 167 2.35 5.50 -14.08
N LEU A 168 2.08 5.43 -15.39
CA LEU A 168 3.11 5.47 -16.43
C LEU A 168 3.68 6.88 -16.57
N VAL A 169 5.00 6.98 -16.40
CA VAL A 169 5.70 8.23 -16.74
C VAL A 169 6.06 8.22 -18.21
N ASN A 170 5.33 8.96 -19.00
CA ASN A 170 5.61 9.13 -20.42
C ASN A 170 6.84 10.03 -20.61
N ARG A 171 8.05 9.43 -20.73
CA ARG A 171 9.30 10.18 -21.04
C ARG A 171 9.25 10.92 -22.37
N SER A 172 8.30 10.57 -23.27
CA SER A 172 8.16 11.18 -24.58
C SER A 172 7.80 12.67 -24.56
N MET A 173 7.17 13.18 -23.51
CA MET A 173 6.84 14.61 -23.40
C MET A 173 8.08 15.50 -23.23
N LYS A 174 9.18 15.01 -22.64
CA LYS A 174 10.44 15.76 -22.53
C LYS A 174 11.25 15.76 -23.85
N ALA A 175 11.11 14.69 -24.65
CA ALA A 175 11.81 14.57 -25.94
C ALA A 175 11.22 15.49 -27.01
N LYS A 176 9.92 15.77 -27.01
CA LYS A 176 9.28 16.71 -27.95
C LYS A 176 9.80 18.16 -27.84
N LYS A 177 10.27 18.57 -26.65
CA LYS A 177 10.90 19.89 -26.49
C LYS A 177 12.35 19.97 -27.05
N ALA A 178 12.97 18.82 -27.32
CA ALA A 178 14.34 18.73 -27.80
C ALA A 178 14.47 18.37 -29.30
N GLY A 179 13.36 18.27 -30.04
CA GLY A 179 13.39 18.03 -31.51
C GLY A 179 13.89 16.64 -31.94
N LYS A 180 14.01 15.66 -31.05
CA LYS A 180 14.42 14.28 -31.39
C LYS A 180 13.19 13.38 -31.50
N VAL A 181 13.12 12.67 -32.65
CA VAL A 181 12.09 11.60 -32.85
C VAL A 181 12.40 10.45 -31.89
N PRO A 182 11.47 10.02 -31.03
CA PRO A 182 11.72 8.94 -30.10
C PRO A 182 11.72 7.59 -30.83
N SER A 183 12.79 6.81 -30.68
CA SER A 183 12.78 5.39 -30.99
C SER A 183 11.91 4.65 -29.96
N VAL A 184 11.16 3.65 -30.39
CA VAL A 184 10.12 2.92 -29.61
C VAL A 184 10.69 2.13 -28.41
N GLU A 185 11.99 2.10 -28.21
CA GLU A 185 12.66 1.20 -27.24
C GLU A 185 12.96 1.79 -25.83
N SER A 186 12.58 3.00 -25.51
CA SER A 186 13.00 3.61 -24.23
C SER A 186 11.87 4.13 -23.33
N SER A 187 10.77 3.41 -23.21
CA SER A 187 9.82 3.63 -22.10
C SER A 187 10.28 2.83 -20.88
N ALA A 188 11.24 3.37 -20.12
CA ALA A 188 11.50 2.83 -18.80
C ALA A 188 10.28 3.10 -17.92
N LEU A 189 9.64 2.05 -17.44
CA LEU A 189 8.64 2.13 -16.37
C LEU A 189 9.36 2.60 -15.10
N GLU A 190 9.02 3.78 -14.66
CA GLU A 190 9.52 4.35 -13.42
C GLU A 190 8.33 4.52 -12.50
N LEU A 191 8.33 3.80 -11.37
CA LEU A 191 7.38 4.06 -10.31
C LEU A 191 7.77 5.42 -9.72
N ARG A 192 7.00 6.45 -10.02
CA ARG A 192 7.15 7.74 -9.33
C ARG A 192 6.24 7.76 -8.14
N VAL A 193 6.87 7.81 -7.01
CA VAL A 193 6.26 8.16 -5.74
C VAL A 193 6.01 9.66 -5.80
N THR A 194 4.74 10.05 -5.84
CA THR A 194 4.35 11.47 -5.79
C THR A 194 3.60 11.73 -4.49
N ASP A 195 3.75 12.94 -3.94
CA ASP A 195 2.90 13.43 -2.85
C ASP A 195 1.46 13.70 -3.35
N ALA A 196 0.61 14.15 -2.45
CA ALA A 196 -0.78 14.48 -2.76
C ALA A 196 -0.94 15.56 -3.84
N GLU A 197 0.08 16.41 -4.03
CA GLU A 197 0.15 17.45 -5.04
C GLU A 197 0.77 16.98 -6.37
N GLY A 198 1.09 15.67 -6.50
CA GLY A 198 1.69 15.10 -7.70
C GLY A 198 3.17 15.43 -7.89
N GLN A 199 3.86 15.91 -6.86
CA GLN A 199 5.29 16.19 -6.91
C GLN A 199 6.09 14.92 -6.58
N PRO A 200 7.23 14.66 -7.25
CA PRO A 200 8.06 13.50 -6.95
C PRO A 200 8.64 13.62 -5.53
N VAL A 201 8.28 12.70 -4.66
CA VAL A 201 8.85 12.57 -3.30
C VAL A 201 10.21 11.93 -3.40
N SER A 202 11.24 12.58 -2.86
CA SER A 202 12.56 11.96 -2.78
C SER A 202 12.58 10.88 -1.69
N MET A 203 13.30 9.78 -1.94
CA MET A 203 13.51 8.73 -0.94
C MET A 203 14.15 9.24 0.35
N GLU A 204 14.92 10.34 0.27
CA GLU A 204 15.49 11.01 1.45
C GLU A 204 14.42 11.68 2.30
N HIS A 205 13.42 12.30 1.68
CA HIS A 205 12.29 12.90 2.40
C HIS A 205 11.50 11.81 3.16
N TYR A 206 11.19 10.70 2.48
CA TYR A 206 10.50 9.55 3.08
C TYR A 206 11.28 8.94 4.26
N LYS A 207 12.60 8.75 4.12
CA LYS A 207 13.45 8.28 5.21
C LYS A 207 13.43 9.24 6.40
N LYS A 208 13.54 10.54 6.14
CA LYS A 208 13.53 11.57 7.19
C LYS A 208 12.21 11.60 7.96
N GLU A 209 11.08 11.49 7.27
CA GLU A 209 9.77 11.44 7.91
C GLU A 209 9.56 10.15 8.72
N ARG A 210 10.00 8.99 8.18
CA ARG A 210 9.98 7.71 8.88
C ARG A 210 10.81 7.79 10.17
N ASP A 211 12.00 8.36 10.10
CA ASP A 211 12.91 8.44 11.26
C ASP A 211 12.34 9.38 12.32
N LEU A 212 11.78 10.53 11.91
CA LEU A 212 11.08 11.46 12.81
C LEU A 212 9.87 10.79 13.49
N ARG A 213 9.16 9.93 12.78
CA ARG A 213 8.02 9.19 13.33
C ARG A 213 8.46 8.10 14.30
N SER A 214 9.46 7.30 13.92
CA SER A 214 10.07 6.29 14.79
C SER A 214 10.50 6.93 16.11
N ASP A 215 11.12 8.10 16.04
CA ASP A 215 11.52 8.87 17.20
C ASP A 215 10.33 9.30 18.08
N LYS A 216 9.22 9.73 17.46
CA LYS A 216 7.98 10.11 18.18
C LYS A 216 7.27 8.93 18.83
N LEU A 217 7.45 7.71 18.31
CA LEU A 217 6.84 6.49 18.87
C LEU A 217 7.72 5.81 19.92
N ASN A 218 9.02 6.09 19.94
CA ASN A 218 9.96 5.47 20.85
C ASN A 218 10.01 6.20 22.21
N PRO A 219 9.53 5.59 23.33
CA PRO A 219 9.55 6.22 24.66
C PRO A 219 10.97 6.53 25.18
N ASN A 220 12.00 5.94 24.58
CA ASN A 220 13.39 6.26 24.91
C ASN A 220 13.88 7.53 24.23
N ASN A 221 13.14 8.04 23.22
CA ASN A 221 13.49 9.25 22.50
C ASN A 221 12.75 10.48 23.07
N ILE A 222 13.45 11.60 23.18
CA ILE A 222 12.86 12.86 23.66
C ILE A 222 11.71 13.34 22.76
N ALA A 223 11.73 13.03 21.46
CA ALA A 223 10.69 13.39 20.52
C ALA A 223 9.33 12.75 20.88
N TYR A 224 9.33 11.55 21.46
CA TYR A 224 8.13 10.90 22.02
C TYR A 224 7.47 11.76 23.10
N TRP A 225 8.27 12.31 24.01
CA TRP A 225 7.77 13.10 25.13
C TRP A 225 7.37 14.51 24.71
N ARG A 226 8.15 15.12 23.81
CA ARG A 226 7.80 16.44 23.24
C ARG A 226 6.48 16.42 22.48
N SER A 227 6.21 15.38 21.72
CA SER A 227 4.93 15.22 21.00
C SER A 227 3.72 15.07 21.94
N ARG A 228 3.95 14.87 23.24
CA ARG A 228 2.95 14.75 24.32
C ARG A 228 2.97 15.90 25.30
N GLY A 229 3.64 17.01 24.96
CA GLY A 229 3.67 18.24 25.74
C GLY A 229 4.71 18.28 26.87
N TYR A 230 5.66 17.34 26.89
CA TYR A 230 6.75 17.37 27.87
C TYR A 230 8.00 18.00 27.26
N SER A 231 8.67 18.91 27.96
CA SER A 231 9.96 19.48 27.55
C SER A 231 11.09 18.47 27.63
N GLU A 232 11.02 17.54 28.60
CA GLU A 232 12.01 16.51 28.88
C GLU A 232 11.33 15.17 29.15
N ARG A 233 12.12 14.08 29.13
CA ARG A 233 11.62 12.75 29.47
C ARG A 233 11.34 12.70 30.99
N PRO A 234 10.09 12.43 31.41
CA PRO A 234 9.75 12.37 32.83
C PRO A 234 10.55 11.29 33.57
N PRO A 235 10.99 11.52 34.81
CA PRO A 235 11.77 10.53 35.55
C PRO A 235 10.99 9.21 35.82
N ASP A 236 9.66 9.27 35.80
CA ASP A 236 8.77 8.11 35.99
C ASP A 236 8.26 7.50 34.64
N TRP A 237 8.97 7.75 33.54
CA TRP A 237 8.56 7.38 32.18
C TRP A 237 8.28 5.89 31.99
N GLU A 238 9.06 5.00 32.62
CA GLU A 238 8.85 3.55 32.51
C GLU A 238 7.51 3.13 33.10
N ARG A 239 7.11 3.73 34.22
CA ARG A 239 5.83 3.48 34.86
C ARG A 239 4.65 3.95 33.97
N ARG A 240 4.82 5.07 33.28
CA ARG A 240 3.81 5.65 32.36
C ARG A 240 3.61 4.79 31.12
N THR A 241 4.69 4.21 30.57
CA THR A 241 4.62 3.35 29.40
C THR A 241 4.10 1.94 29.72
N ARG A 242 4.42 1.39 30.90
CA ARG A 242 3.93 0.06 31.33
C ARG A 242 2.41 0.03 31.60
N LYS A 243 1.80 1.13 32.04
CA LYS A 243 0.34 1.18 32.27
C LYS A 243 -0.50 1.08 30.98
N LYS A 244 0.05 1.47 29.82
CA LYS A 244 -0.66 1.33 28.52
C LYS A 244 -0.63 -0.07 27.94
N ARG A 245 0.31 -0.95 28.34
CA ARG A 245 0.39 -2.34 27.88
C ARG A 245 -0.59 -3.30 28.58
N LYS A 246 -1.32 -2.84 29.60
CA LYS A 246 -2.28 -3.66 30.38
C LYS A 246 -3.76 -3.31 30.14
N ARG A 247 -4.06 -2.53 29.14
CA ARG A 247 -5.42 -2.22 28.67
C ARG A 247 -5.54 -2.65 27.21
#